data_6beeb7d83dd768c49409c4ef85fcdb8c
#
_entry.id   6beeb7d83dd768c49409c4ef85fcdb8c
#
_cell.length_a   1.000
_cell.length_b   1.000
_cell.length_c   1.000
_cell.angle_alpha   90.00
_cell.angle_beta   90.00
_cell.angle_gamma   90.00
#
_symmetry.space_group_name_H-M   'P 1'
#
loop_
_entity.id
_entity.type
_entity.pdbx_description
1 polymer ?
#
loop_
_entity_poly.entity_id
_entity_poly.type
_entity_poly.pdbx_seq_one_letter_code
_entity_poly.pdbx_strand_id
1 'polypeptide(L)' 'MQEYFEFLEDLRDSGSMNMMGAPRELEYAFGLDRAEARELFSKWCESLKEN' A
#
# COMPACT_ATOMS: atom_id res chain seq x y z
N MET A 1 -8.18 6.40 5.09
CA MET A 1 -6.90 6.54 4.38
C MET A 1 -5.72 6.16 5.25
N GLN A 2 -5.73 6.63 6.49
CA GLN A 2 -4.63 6.34 7.40
C GLN A 2 -4.41 4.85 7.63
N GLU A 3 -5.48 4.09 7.69
CA GLU A 3 -5.39 2.64 7.89
C GLU A 3 -4.61 1.97 6.78
N TYR A 4 -4.85 2.40 5.54
CA TYR A 4 -4.16 1.83 4.39
C TYR A 4 -2.68 2.18 4.43
N PHE A 5 -2.39 3.41 4.81
CA PHE A 5 -1.01 3.87 4.86
C PHE A 5 -0.23 3.13 5.95
N GLU A 6 -0.87 2.90 7.09
CA GLU A 6 -0.23 2.14 8.17
C GLU A 6 0.06 0.72 7.73
N PHE A 7 -0.88 0.12 7.02
CA PHE A 7 -0.70 -1.23 6.49
C PHE A 7 0.50 -1.29 5.56
N LEU A 8 0.60 -0.32 4.67
CA LEU A 8 1.70 -0.26 3.71
C LEU A 8 3.04 -0.02 4.40
N GLU A 9 3.06 0.80 5.44
CA GLU A 9 4.27 1.04 6.20
C GLU A 9 4.73 -0.22 6.91
N ASP A 10 3.78 -0.98 7.44
CA ASP A 10 4.10 -2.24 8.09
C ASP A 10 4.72 -3.22 7.10
N LEU A 11 4.16 -3.29 5.91
CA LEU A 11 4.71 -4.15 4.87
C LEU A 11 6.14 -3.76 4.52
N ARG A 12 6.38 -2.48 4.42
CA ARG A 12 7.71 -1.98 4.10
C ARG A 12 8.70 -2.31 5.24
N ASP A 13 8.26 -2.08 6.46
CA ASP A 13 9.12 -2.29 7.62
C ASP A 13 9.44 -3.76 7.84
N SER A 14 8.52 -4.64 7.49
CA SER A 14 8.75 -6.07 7.67
C SER A 14 9.89 -6.57 6.79
N GLY A 15 10.11 -5.90 5.67
CA GLY A 15 11.18 -6.25 4.74
C GLY A 15 11.05 -7.61 4.10
N SER A 16 9.92 -8.27 4.33
CA SER A 16 9.72 -9.64 3.85
C SER A 16 9.00 -9.68 2.51
N MET A 17 8.64 -8.53 1.96
CA MET A 17 7.82 -8.50 0.78
C MET A 17 8.35 -7.49 -0.24
N ASN A 18 8.25 -7.86 -1.50
CA ASN A 18 8.55 -6.97 -2.59
C ASN A 18 7.43 -5.93 -2.67
N MET A 19 7.79 -4.65 -2.67
CA MET A 19 6.80 -3.58 -2.70
C MET A 19 5.91 -3.64 -3.95
N MET A 20 6.34 -4.31 -5.00
CA MET A 20 5.51 -4.48 -6.18
C MET A 20 4.27 -5.33 -5.90
N GLY A 21 4.30 -6.12 -4.86
CA GLY A 21 3.15 -6.92 -4.46
C GLY A 21 2.21 -6.22 -3.49
N ALA A 22 2.54 -4.99 -3.07
CA ALA A 22 1.74 -4.27 -2.10
C ALA A 22 0.29 -4.04 -2.54
N PRO A 23 0.01 -3.64 -3.81
CA PRO A 23 -1.38 -3.47 -4.22
C PRO A 23 -2.21 -4.74 -4.07
N ARG A 24 -1.62 -5.89 -4.37
CA ARG A 24 -2.32 -7.16 -4.21
C ARG A 24 -2.65 -7.42 -2.74
N GLU A 25 -1.73 -7.10 -1.86
CA GLU A 25 -1.97 -7.27 -0.44
C GLU A 25 -3.09 -6.36 0.06
N LEU A 26 -3.14 -5.14 -0.48
CA LEU A 26 -4.23 -4.23 -0.16
C LEU A 26 -5.58 -4.81 -0.60
N GLU A 27 -5.63 -5.44 -1.76
CA GLU A 27 -6.85 -6.05 -2.23
C GLU A 27 -7.34 -7.11 -1.24
N TYR A 28 -6.45 -7.95 -0.78
CA TYR A 28 -6.80 -9.01 0.15
C TYR A 28 -7.17 -8.48 1.52
N ALA A 29 -6.38 -7.56 2.01
CA ALA A 29 -6.55 -7.10 3.38
C ALA A 29 -7.83 -6.29 3.57
N PHE A 30 -8.22 -5.50 2.57
CA PHE A 30 -9.34 -4.58 2.69
C PHE A 30 -10.47 -4.84 1.70
N GLY A 31 -10.35 -5.88 0.90
CA GLY A 31 -11.38 -6.22 -0.07
C GLY A 31 -11.54 -5.17 -1.15
N LEU A 32 -10.45 -4.62 -1.62
CA LEU A 32 -10.47 -3.57 -2.63
C LEU A 32 -10.37 -4.13 -4.03
N ASP A 33 -10.83 -3.34 -5.01
CA ASP A 33 -10.61 -3.64 -6.41
C ASP A 33 -9.15 -3.38 -6.76
N ARG A 34 -8.73 -3.96 -7.88
CA ARG A 34 -7.37 -3.72 -8.36
C ARG A 34 -7.12 -2.24 -8.58
N ALA A 35 -8.09 -1.54 -9.19
CA ALA A 35 -7.94 -0.12 -9.47
C ALA A 35 -7.82 0.69 -8.18
N GLU A 36 -8.63 0.37 -7.20
CA GLU A 36 -8.59 1.07 -5.92
C GLU A 36 -7.27 0.84 -5.20
N ALA A 37 -6.81 -0.41 -5.21
CA ALA A 37 -5.57 -0.75 -4.53
C ALA A 37 -4.38 -0.03 -5.17
N ARG A 38 -4.36 0.03 -6.50
CA ARG A 38 -3.30 0.73 -7.21
C ARG A 38 -3.31 2.22 -6.92
N GLU A 39 -4.51 2.80 -6.86
CA GLU A 39 -4.63 4.21 -6.57
C GLU A 39 -4.13 4.54 -5.17
N LEU A 40 -4.51 3.73 -4.20
CA LEU A 40 -4.04 3.94 -2.83
C LEU A 40 -2.53 3.80 -2.73
N PHE A 41 -1.99 2.80 -3.39
CA PHE A 41 -0.55 2.60 -3.39
C PHE A 41 0.17 3.79 -4.02
N SER A 42 -0.38 4.31 -5.10
CA SER A 42 0.20 5.45 -5.77
C SER A 42 0.20 6.68 -4.87
N LYS A 43 -0.90 6.91 -4.18
CA LYS A 43 -1.01 8.04 -3.25
C LYS A 43 -0.02 7.92 -2.11
N TRP A 44 0.16 6.71 -1.61
CA TRP A 44 1.12 6.47 -0.55
C TRP A 44 2.53 6.77 -1.01
N CYS A 45 2.87 6.34 -2.21
CA CYS A 45 4.19 6.61 -2.78
C CYS A 45 4.43 8.11 -2.94
N GLU A 46 3.43 8.83 -3.39
CA GLU A 46 3.54 10.28 -3.52
C GLU A 46 3.76 10.95 -2.17
N SER A 47 3.07 10.46 -1.17
CA SER A 47 3.21 10.97 0.18
C SER A 47 4.66 10.85 0.68
N LEU A 48 5.31 9.76 0.33
CA LEU A 48 6.71 9.55 0.72
C LEU A 48 7.64 10.55 0.03
N LYS A 49 7.32 10.91 -1.20
CA LYS A 49 8.16 11.82 -1.96
C LYS A 49 8.09 13.25 -1.47
N GLU A 50 7.00 13.61 -0.83
CA GLU A 50 6.82 14.98 -0.38
C GLU A 50 7.65 15.32 0.85
N ASN A 51 8.24 14.36 1.45
CA ASN A 51 9.15 14.58 2.55
C ASN A 51 10.57 14.71 2.03
#